data_da39af2676aa796e04212dd122e8f5fd
#
_entry.id   da39af2676aa796e04212dd122e8f5fd
#
_cell.length_a   1.000
_cell.length_b   1.000
_cell.length_c   1.000
_cell.angle_alpha   90.00
_cell.angle_beta   90.00
_cell.angle_gamma   90.00
#
_symmetry.space_group_name_H-M   'P 1'
#
loop_
_entity.id
_entity.type
_entity.pdbx_description
1 polymer ?
#
loop_
_entity_poly.entity_id
_entity_poly.type
_entity_poly.pdbx_seq_one_letter_code
_entity_poly.pdbx_strand_id
1 'polypeptide(L)'
;MKKGFTLLELLIVIAIIALLSILGGISVSAQRKKANDVRRRADIHQLQVALEGYYADHQKYPDQLIFNGQPLASVDGQTIYLRSIPKDPTGDNPHLYVYNASPAGQATGYDICAYKLEAVPDKPGQDESFCLTNRQ
;
A
#
# COMPACT_ATOMS: atom_id res chain seq x y z
N MET A 1 33.71 34.13 35.90
CA MET A 1 33.03 33.21 36.83
C MET A 1 32.10 32.32 36.02
N LYS A 2 32.37 31.02 35.94
CA LYS A 2 31.47 30.05 35.23
C LYS A 2 30.30 29.77 36.19
N LYS A 3 29.09 30.09 35.76
CA LYS A 3 27.87 29.71 36.51
C LYS A 3 27.66 28.23 36.35
N GLY A 4 27.67 27.48 37.43
CA GLY A 4 27.32 26.06 37.43
C GLY A 4 25.81 25.88 37.37
N PHE A 5 25.37 24.77 36.78
CA PHE A 5 23.98 24.38 36.73
C PHE A 5 23.46 24.04 38.14
N THR A 6 22.28 24.53 38.48
CA THR A 6 21.65 24.17 39.76
C THR A 6 20.97 22.80 39.67
N LEU A 7 20.91 22.12 40.80
CA LEU A 7 20.26 20.82 40.91
C LEU A 7 18.75 20.94 40.58
N LEU A 8 18.16 22.10 40.89
CA LEU A 8 16.77 22.41 40.60
C LEU A 8 16.50 22.54 39.09
N GLU A 9 17.41 23.19 38.32
CA GLU A 9 17.29 23.32 36.87
C GLU A 9 17.35 21.94 36.19
N LEU A 10 18.24 21.05 36.65
CA LEU A 10 18.34 19.71 36.13
C LEU A 10 17.05 18.90 36.41
N LEU A 11 16.49 19.05 37.61
CA LEU A 11 15.27 18.32 38.03
C LEU A 11 14.06 18.76 37.20
N ILE A 12 13.92 20.05 36.92
CA ILE A 12 12.84 20.55 36.05
C ILE A 12 12.97 20.02 34.63
N VAL A 13 14.18 19.97 34.07
CA VAL A 13 14.40 19.45 32.69
C VAL A 13 14.03 17.98 32.59
N ILE A 14 14.48 17.14 33.53
CA ILE A 14 14.13 15.71 33.50
C ILE A 14 12.62 15.48 33.70
N ALA A 15 11.95 16.30 34.52
CA ALA A 15 10.52 16.21 34.71
C ALA A 15 9.74 16.55 33.42
N ILE A 16 10.18 17.58 32.67
CA ILE A 16 9.56 17.93 31.38
C ILE A 16 9.81 16.85 30.34
N ILE A 17 11.04 16.31 30.26
CA ILE A 17 11.36 15.21 29.32
C ILE A 17 10.52 13.97 29.64
N ALA A 18 10.36 13.61 30.91
CA ALA A 18 9.53 12.50 31.32
C ALA A 18 8.06 12.69 30.91
N LEU A 19 7.50 13.89 31.09
CA LEU A 19 6.14 14.24 30.69
C LEU A 19 5.96 14.11 29.16
N LEU A 20 6.91 14.64 28.38
CA LEU A 20 6.86 14.60 26.91
C LEU A 20 7.03 13.15 26.37
N SER A 21 7.80 12.33 27.06
CA SER A 21 8.01 10.92 26.66
C SER A 21 6.74 10.08 26.70
N ILE A 22 5.82 10.38 27.61
CA ILE A 22 4.51 9.70 27.72
C ILE A 22 3.65 9.99 26.50
N LEU A 23 3.69 11.19 25.93
CA LEU A 23 2.91 11.59 24.75
C LEU A 23 3.42 10.97 23.45
N GLY A 24 4.71 10.65 23.37
CA GLY A 24 5.33 10.03 22.17
C GLY A 24 5.05 8.53 22.00
N GLY A 25 4.59 7.83 23.05
CA GLY A 25 4.38 6.38 23.03
C GLY A 25 3.07 5.90 22.40
N ILE A 26 2.15 6.83 22.10
CA ILE A 26 0.81 6.48 21.65
C ILE A 26 0.79 6.28 20.13
N SER A 27 0.69 5.02 19.71
CA SER A 27 0.10 4.63 18.42
C SER A 27 0.94 4.70 17.14
N VAL A 28 2.25 4.51 17.20
CA VAL A 28 3.08 4.36 15.99
C VAL A 28 2.64 3.13 15.17
N SER A 29 2.23 2.05 15.81
CA SER A 29 1.76 0.83 15.14
C SER A 29 0.46 1.04 14.36
N ALA A 30 -0.52 1.72 14.95
CA ALA A 30 -1.78 2.04 14.29
C ALA A 30 -1.58 3.00 13.09
N GLN A 31 -0.68 3.97 13.23
CA GLN A 31 -0.35 4.87 12.13
C GLN A 31 0.36 4.15 10.98
N ARG A 32 1.25 3.20 11.28
CA ARG A 32 1.90 2.36 10.26
C ARG A 32 0.89 1.52 9.50
N LYS A 33 -0.03 0.86 10.18
CA LYS A 33 -1.13 0.11 9.55
C LYS A 33 -1.93 0.99 8.60
N LYS A 34 -2.36 2.17 9.07
CA LYS A 34 -3.09 3.13 8.24
C LYS A 34 -2.27 3.60 7.03
N ALA A 35 -0.98 3.85 7.20
CA ALA A 35 -0.09 4.24 6.10
C ALA A 35 0.07 3.12 5.06
N ASN A 36 0.18 1.86 5.50
CA ASN A 36 0.21 0.70 4.60
C ASN A 36 -1.07 0.58 3.79
N ASP A 37 -2.24 0.78 4.40
CA ASP A 37 -3.52 0.71 3.69
C ASP A 37 -3.71 1.84 2.68
N VAL A 38 -3.27 3.05 3.00
CA VAL A 38 -3.24 4.17 2.05
C VAL A 38 -2.33 3.84 0.86
N ARG A 39 -1.16 3.25 1.13
CA ARG A 39 -0.24 2.80 0.09
C ARG A 39 -0.87 1.71 -0.78
N ARG A 40 -1.51 0.70 -0.20
CA ARG A 40 -2.21 -0.35 -0.96
C ARG A 40 -3.26 0.22 -1.90
N ARG A 41 -4.05 1.17 -1.44
CA ARG A 41 -5.04 1.85 -2.29
C ARG A 41 -4.39 2.62 -3.43
N ALA A 42 -3.31 3.35 -3.16
CA ALA A 42 -2.57 4.07 -4.18
C ALA A 42 -1.95 3.12 -5.22
N ASP A 43 -1.40 1.99 -4.79
CA ASP A 43 -0.83 0.95 -5.65
C ASP A 43 -1.90 0.37 -6.59
N ILE A 44 -3.11 0.07 -6.10
CA ILE A 44 -4.24 -0.41 -6.90
C ILE A 44 -4.68 0.63 -7.93
N HIS A 45 -4.76 1.92 -7.57
CA HIS A 45 -5.08 2.98 -8.53
C HIS A 45 -3.99 3.15 -9.59
N GLN A 46 -2.71 3.05 -9.21
CA GLN A 46 -1.60 3.13 -10.15
C GLN A 46 -1.65 1.96 -11.16
N LEU A 47 -1.96 0.76 -10.69
CA LEU A 47 -2.15 -0.41 -11.54
C LEU A 47 -3.33 -0.23 -12.48
N GLN A 48 -4.45 0.33 -12.02
CA GLN A 48 -5.60 0.65 -12.86
C GLN A 48 -5.19 1.53 -14.05
N VAL A 49 -4.50 2.64 -13.79
CA VAL A 49 -4.05 3.55 -14.86
C VAL A 49 -3.13 2.84 -15.87
N ALA A 50 -2.22 1.99 -15.39
CA ALA A 50 -1.33 1.22 -16.23
C ALA A 50 -2.06 0.17 -17.08
N LEU A 51 -3.07 -0.49 -16.50
CA LEU A 51 -3.93 -1.45 -17.20
C LEU A 51 -4.78 -0.79 -18.30
N GLU A 52 -5.32 0.39 -18.05
CA GLU A 52 -6.05 1.16 -19.06
C GLU A 52 -5.11 1.59 -20.21
N GLY A 53 -3.87 1.98 -19.90
CA GLY A 53 -2.87 2.26 -20.92
C GLY A 53 -2.54 1.02 -21.77
N TYR A 54 -2.38 -0.13 -21.12
CA TYR A 54 -2.16 -1.40 -21.83
C TYR A 54 -3.34 -1.75 -22.73
N TYR A 55 -4.58 -1.58 -22.23
CA TYR A 55 -5.80 -1.84 -23.00
C TYR A 55 -5.95 -0.92 -24.22
N ALA A 56 -5.57 0.34 -24.09
CA ALA A 56 -5.65 1.29 -25.20
C ALA A 56 -4.83 0.82 -26.41
N ASP A 57 -3.66 0.22 -26.17
CA ASP A 57 -2.77 -0.25 -27.23
C ASP A 57 -3.09 -1.67 -27.73
N HIS A 58 -3.56 -2.55 -26.85
CA HIS A 58 -3.72 -3.98 -27.15
C HIS A 58 -5.18 -4.44 -27.31
N GLN A 59 -6.17 -3.58 -26.97
CA GLN A 59 -7.60 -3.89 -26.95
C GLN A 59 -7.97 -5.10 -26.07
N LYS A 60 -7.10 -5.43 -25.14
CA LYS A 60 -7.28 -6.45 -24.11
C LYS A 60 -6.39 -6.15 -22.91
N TYR A 61 -6.80 -6.64 -21.76
CA TYR A 61 -5.96 -6.60 -20.55
C TYR A 61 -4.97 -7.78 -20.52
N PRO A 62 -3.84 -7.67 -19.79
CA PRO A 62 -2.95 -8.80 -19.60
C PRO A 62 -3.67 -9.94 -18.87
N ASP A 63 -3.44 -11.19 -19.28
CA ASP A 63 -4.11 -12.35 -18.67
C ASP A 63 -3.66 -12.58 -17.22
N GLN A 64 -2.45 -12.14 -16.88
CA GLN A 64 -1.89 -12.29 -15.53
C GLN A 64 -1.05 -11.07 -15.15
N LEU A 65 -1.05 -10.74 -13.86
CA LEU A 65 -0.12 -9.82 -13.22
C LEU A 65 0.64 -10.52 -12.11
N ILE A 66 1.96 -10.38 -12.11
CA ILE A 66 2.81 -10.93 -11.06
C ILE A 66 3.33 -9.77 -10.20
N PHE A 67 2.93 -9.73 -8.94
CA PHE A 67 3.28 -8.67 -7.97
C PHE A 67 4.70 -8.84 -7.41
N ASN A 68 5.69 -8.87 -8.30
CA ASN A 68 7.09 -9.16 -7.97
C ASN A 68 8.04 -7.97 -8.17
N GLY A 69 7.51 -6.80 -8.52
CA GLY A 69 8.32 -5.60 -8.80
C GLY A 69 8.83 -5.50 -10.24
N GLN A 70 8.48 -6.43 -11.11
CA GLN A 70 8.80 -6.35 -12.54
C GLN A 70 7.94 -5.28 -13.23
N PRO A 71 8.38 -4.75 -14.39
CA PRO A 71 7.57 -3.80 -15.15
C PRO A 71 6.34 -4.46 -15.77
N LEU A 72 5.26 -3.69 -15.93
CA LEU A 72 4.19 -4.01 -16.87
C LEU A 72 4.57 -3.39 -18.21
N ALA A 73 4.86 -4.24 -19.18
CA ALA A 73 5.27 -3.83 -20.51
C ALA A 73 4.40 -4.50 -21.60
N SER A 74 4.46 -3.97 -22.81
CA SER A 74 3.91 -4.62 -23.99
C SER A 74 4.58 -5.97 -24.25
N VAL A 75 3.95 -6.82 -25.07
CA VAL A 75 4.45 -8.17 -25.38
C VAL A 75 5.83 -8.13 -26.06
N ASP A 76 6.09 -7.09 -26.85
CA ASP A 76 7.37 -6.85 -27.53
C ASP A 76 8.42 -6.15 -26.63
N GLY A 77 8.01 -5.74 -25.40
CA GLY A 77 8.87 -5.05 -24.44
C GLY A 77 9.21 -3.59 -24.78
N GLN A 78 8.63 -3.04 -25.84
CA GLN A 78 8.99 -1.68 -26.29
C GLN A 78 8.26 -0.59 -25.51
N THR A 79 7.02 -0.86 -25.07
CA THR A 79 6.23 0.08 -24.26
C THR A 79 6.16 -0.38 -22.82
N ILE A 80 6.52 0.52 -21.90
CA ILE A 80 6.42 0.27 -20.46
C ILE A 80 5.25 1.09 -19.89
N TYR A 81 4.18 0.42 -19.45
CA TYR A 81 3.00 1.05 -18.84
C TYR A 81 3.19 1.32 -17.36
N LEU A 82 3.95 0.46 -16.69
CA LEU A 82 4.35 0.64 -15.30
C LEU A 82 5.77 0.11 -15.09
N ARG A 83 6.65 0.94 -14.56
CA ARG A 83 8.07 0.56 -14.38
C ARG A 83 8.29 -0.56 -13.37
N SER A 84 7.40 -0.65 -12.40
CA SER A 84 7.47 -1.68 -11.37
C SER A 84 6.06 -1.97 -10.85
N ILE A 85 5.59 -3.19 -11.07
CA ILE A 85 4.35 -3.67 -10.45
C ILE A 85 4.55 -3.69 -8.94
N PRO A 86 3.69 -3.02 -8.15
CA PRO A 86 3.90 -2.88 -6.72
C PRO A 86 3.87 -4.23 -6.00
N LYS A 87 4.59 -4.27 -4.87
CA LYS A 87 4.52 -5.36 -3.90
C LYS A 87 3.82 -4.85 -2.65
N ASP A 88 3.12 -5.74 -1.97
CA ASP A 88 2.54 -5.38 -0.67
C ASP A 88 3.61 -4.81 0.26
N PRO A 89 3.35 -3.70 0.98
CA PRO A 89 4.33 -3.05 1.85
C PRO A 89 4.82 -3.92 3.01
N THR A 90 4.06 -4.92 3.43
CA THR A 90 4.47 -5.85 4.49
C THR A 90 5.12 -7.12 3.93
N GLY A 91 4.85 -7.46 2.68
CA GLY A 91 5.35 -8.69 2.04
C GLY A 91 4.75 -9.97 2.59
N ASP A 92 3.82 -9.87 3.53
CA ASP A 92 3.31 -11.00 4.31
C ASP A 92 1.89 -11.39 3.88
N ASN A 93 1.66 -12.71 3.82
CA ASN A 93 0.31 -13.26 3.82
C ASN A 93 -0.32 -12.99 5.21
N PRO A 94 -1.55 -12.43 5.32
CA PRO A 94 -2.63 -12.49 4.33
C PRO A 94 -2.84 -11.26 3.44
N HIS A 95 -1.99 -10.25 3.53
CA HIS A 95 -2.12 -9.00 2.76
C HIS A 95 -1.55 -9.22 1.35
N LEU A 96 -2.39 -9.52 0.40
CA LEU A 96 -1.98 -9.81 -0.99
C LEU A 96 -2.75 -8.94 -1.97
N TYR A 97 -2.05 -8.56 -3.03
CA TYR A 97 -2.69 -8.07 -4.25
C TYR A 97 -3.12 -9.26 -5.10
N VAL A 98 -4.34 -9.20 -5.60
CA VAL A 98 -4.90 -10.22 -6.50
C VAL A 98 -5.44 -9.54 -7.74
N TYR A 99 -5.14 -10.13 -8.89
CA TYR A 99 -5.62 -9.68 -10.19
C TYR A 99 -6.30 -10.86 -10.89
N ASN A 100 -7.50 -10.61 -11.38
CA ASN A 100 -8.27 -11.57 -12.16
C ASN A 100 -8.73 -10.92 -13.45
N ALA A 101 -8.25 -11.41 -14.58
CA ALA A 101 -8.69 -10.99 -15.90
C ALA A 101 -9.86 -11.86 -16.39
N SER A 102 -10.83 -11.26 -17.10
CA SER A 102 -12.00 -11.97 -17.60
C SER A 102 -12.46 -11.40 -18.96
N PRO A 103 -12.81 -12.27 -19.92
CA PRO A 103 -12.58 -13.72 -19.98
C PRO A 103 -11.09 -14.06 -20.20
N ALA A 104 -10.68 -15.27 -19.84
CA ALA A 104 -9.30 -15.72 -20.02
C ALA A 104 -8.91 -15.74 -21.51
N GLY A 105 -7.72 -15.25 -21.85
CA GLY A 105 -7.17 -15.18 -23.21
C GLY A 105 -7.65 -14.01 -24.06
N GLN A 106 -8.79 -13.41 -23.73
CA GLN A 106 -9.32 -12.20 -24.38
C GLN A 106 -9.93 -11.26 -23.32
N ALA A 107 -9.15 -10.92 -22.32
CA ALA A 107 -9.63 -10.16 -21.18
C ALA A 107 -10.08 -8.74 -21.58
N THR A 108 -11.41 -8.54 -21.58
CA THR A 108 -12.03 -7.23 -21.77
C THR A 108 -12.40 -6.58 -20.45
N GLY A 109 -12.22 -7.30 -19.34
CA GLY A 109 -12.43 -6.78 -17.99
C GLY A 109 -11.44 -7.38 -16.99
N TYR A 110 -11.37 -6.77 -15.82
CA TYR A 110 -10.56 -7.27 -14.70
C TYR A 110 -11.14 -6.86 -13.35
N ASP A 111 -10.75 -7.61 -12.34
CA ASP A 111 -10.86 -7.26 -10.94
C ASP A 111 -9.46 -7.19 -10.33
N ILE A 112 -9.13 -6.10 -9.65
CA ILE A 112 -7.86 -5.95 -8.94
C ILE A 112 -8.12 -5.52 -7.50
N CYS A 113 -7.59 -6.28 -6.56
CA CYS A 113 -7.89 -6.14 -5.14
C CYS A 113 -6.63 -6.10 -4.28
N ALA A 114 -6.69 -5.29 -3.23
CA ALA A 114 -5.83 -5.39 -2.05
C ALA A 114 -6.66 -6.01 -0.92
N TYR A 115 -6.30 -7.22 -0.51
CA TYR A 115 -7.02 -7.96 0.53
C TYR A 115 -6.51 -7.62 1.92
N LYS A 116 -7.40 -7.71 2.91
CA LYS A 116 -7.14 -7.58 4.36
C LYS A 116 -6.40 -6.30 4.73
N LEU A 117 -7.08 -5.17 4.69
CA LEU A 117 -6.56 -3.90 5.16
C LEU A 117 -6.28 -3.96 6.67
N GLU A 118 -5.14 -3.41 7.10
CA GLU A 118 -4.62 -3.55 8.47
C GLU A 118 -5.24 -2.59 9.50
N ALA A 119 -5.69 -1.42 9.04
CA ALA A 119 -6.18 -0.35 9.93
C ALA A 119 -7.66 -0.51 10.29
N VAL A 120 -8.35 -1.43 9.61
CA VAL A 120 -9.75 -1.69 9.87
C VAL A 120 -9.85 -2.75 10.95
N PRO A 121 -10.61 -2.53 12.04
CA PRO A 121 -10.78 -3.55 13.05
C PRO A 121 -11.48 -4.77 12.45
N ASP A 122 -10.92 -5.95 12.73
CA ASP A 122 -11.51 -7.25 12.39
C ASP A 122 -12.95 -7.31 12.95
N LYS A 123 -13.92 -7.01 12.11
CA LYS A 123 -15.30 -7.37 12.38
C LYS A 123 -15.48 -8.82 11.94
N PRO A 124 -15.97 -9.72 12.78
CA PRO A 124 -16.24 -11.08 12.38
C PRO A 124 -17.15 -11.09 11.15
N GLY A 125 -16.61 -11.55 9.99
CA GLY A 125 -17.37 -11.72 8.75
C GLY A 125 -17.20 -10.66 7.66
N GLN A 126 -16.33 -9.67 7.82
CA GLN A 126 -15.96 -8.73 6.76
C GLN A 126 -14.44 -8.69 6.59
N ASP A 127 -13.96 -9.40 5.60
CA ASP A 127 -12.62 -9.16 5.04
C ASP A 127 -12.69 -7.82 4.31
N GLU A 128 -12.22 -6.74 4.92
CA GLU A 128 -12.17 -5.46 4.24
C GLU A 128 -11.03 -5.49 3.19
N SER A 129 -11.46 -5.61 1.96
CA SER A 129 -10.61 -5.50 0.77
C SER A 129 -10.94 -4.22 0.04
N PHE A 130 -9.96 -3.63 -0.61
CA PHE A 130 -10.14 -2.54 -1.54
C PHE A 130 -9.98 -3.09 -2.96
N CYS A 131 -11.07 -3.09 -3.73
CA CYS A 131 -11.09 -3.60 -5.10
C CYS A 131 -11.48 -2.51 -6.08
N LEU A 132 -10.87 -2.55 -7.25
CA LEU A 132 -11.31 -1.85 -8.44
C LEU A 132 -11.66 -2.89 -9.52
N THR A 133 -12.77 -2.67 -10.18
CA THR A 133 -13.29 -3.55 -11.22
C THR A 133 -13.50 -2.73 -12.48
N ASN A 134 -13.05 -3.24 -13.61
CA ASN A 134 -13.46 -2.76 -14.94
C ASN A 134 -14.02 -3.93 -15.73
N ARG A 135 -15.29 -3.83 -16.10
CA ARG A 135 -16.01 -4.80 -16.95
C ARG A 135 -16.64 -4.03 -18.10
N GLN A 136 -16.12 -4.24 -19.28
CA GLN A 136 -16.69 -3.70 -20.51
C GLN A 136 -17.58 -4.73 -21.19
#